data_38c3f9d759a81e8efb4ca547c570b352
#
_entry.id   38c3f9d759a81e8efb4ca547c570b352
#
_cell.length_a   1.000
_cell.length_b   1.000
_cell.length_c   1.000
_cell.angle_alpha   90.00
_cell.angle_beta   90.00
_cell.angle_gamma   90.00
#
_symmetry.space_group_name_H-M   'P 1'
#
loop_
_entity.id
_entity.type
_entity.pdbx_description
1 polymer ?
#
loop_
_entity_poly.entity_id
_entity_poly.type
_entity_poly.pdbx_seq_one_letter_code
_entity_poly.pdbx_strand_id
1 'polypeptide(L)'
;MAAPSSILLLHGLGGSGAGSVRLLEERLRAQGWADAAFLRPTLQAVHRPAAGKPMDRVFVQAWDEMNAFLGPRVPHLTVGFSFGGLLAAFSPSPLRLSVCAPWADLPADAIQKASAREGWRVLQGEQDKVVEPGHLAVLPEGLPLTLDPSGTHDFDAWMERIAGWVQESWNAFRVS
;
A
#
# COMPACT_ATOMS: atom_id res chain seq x y z
N MET A 1 -6.10 12.58 -25.26
CA MET A 1 -5.09 11.67 -24.65
C MET A 1 -5.49 11.47 -23.20
N ALA A 2 -5.65 10.23 -22.74
CA ALA A 2 -5.86 9.97 -21.31
C ALA A 2 -4.66 10.50 -20.52
N ALA A 3 -4.92 11.17 -19.38
CA ALA A 3 -3.86 11.65 -18.52
C ALA A 3 -2.93 10.47 -18.13
N PRO A 4 -1.63 10.71 -18.00
CA PRO A 4 -0.72 9.64 -17.59
C PRO A 4 -1.17 9.08 -16.25
N SER A 5 -1.25 7.77 -16.17
CA SER A 5 -1.57 7.07 -14.93
C SER A 5 -0.50 7.35 -13.91
N SER A 6 -0.90 7.62 -12.68
CA SER A 6 0.01 7.81 -11.57
C SER A 6 -0.16 6.69 -10.54
N ILE A 7 0.95 6.18 -10.05
CA ILE A 7 1.01 5.10 -9.07
C ILE A 7 1.78 5.59 -7.86
N LEU A 8 1.15 5.55 -6.69
CA LEU A 8 1.77 5.83 -5.42
C LEU A 8 2.28 4.54 -4.80
N LEU A 9 3.57 4.49 -4.47
CA LEU A 9 4.22 3.36 -3.82
C LEU A 9 4.69 3.75 -2.41
N LEU A 10 4.18 3.06 -1.40
CA LEU A 10 4.41 3.36 0.01
C LEU A 10 5.22 2.25 0.70
N HIS A 11 6.35 2.63 1.28
CA HIS A 11 7.27 1.72 1.97
C HIS A 11 6.81 1.36 3.39
N GLY A 12 7.32 0.23 3.92
CA GLY A 12 7.14 -0.18 5.30
C GLY A 12 8.07 0.55 6.29
N LEU A 13 7.97 0.20 7.58
CA LEU A 13 8.83 0.74 8.64
C LEU A 13 10.31 0.53 8.31
N GLY A 14 11.12 1.56 8.53
CA GLY A 14 12.54 1.56 8.22
C GLY A 14 12.88 1.66 6.72
N GLY A 15 11.87 1.54 5.85
CA GLY A 15 12.04 1.67 4.40
C GLY A 15 12.13 3.12 3.91
N SER A 16 12.26 3.29 2.61
CA SER A 16 12.29 4.61 1.96
C SER A 16 11.77 4.54 0.52
N GLY A 17 11.48 5.67 -0.08
CA GLY A 17 11.14 5.77 -1.49
C GLY A 17 12.26 5.32 -2.44
N ALA A 18 13.49 5.21 -1.97
CA ALA A 18 14.64 4.69 -2.72
C ALA A 18 14.93 3.19 -2.46
N GLY A 19 14.19 2.56 -1.56
CA GLY A 19 14.34 1.14 -1.21
C GLY A 19 13.55 0.19 -2.12
N SER A 20 12.92 -0.83 -1.52
CA SER A 20 12.18 -1.89 -2.23
C SER A 20 11.08 -1.36 -3.15
N VAL A 21 10.42 -0.26 -2.80
CA VAL A 21 9.41 0.37 -3.68
C VAL A 21 10.01 0.92 -4.98
N ARG A 22 11.30 1.30 -4.99
CA ARG A 22 12.01 1.66 -6.22
C ARG A 22 12.22 0.44 -7.13
N LEU A 23 12.55 -0.69 -6.55
CA LEU A 23 12.69 -1.95 -7.30
C LEU A 23 11.35 -2.36 -7.92
N LEU A 24 10.25 -2.18 -7.19
CA LEU A 24 8.91 -2.41 -7.75
C LEU A 24 8.61 -1.47 -8.92
N GLU A 25 8.95 -0.18 -8.82
CA GLU A 25 8.81 0.74 -9.96
C GLU A 25 9.62 0.26 -11.17
N GLU A 26 10.89 -0.09 -10.98
CA GLU A 26 11.76 -0.55 -12.06
C GLU A 26 11.17 -1.79 -12.75
N ARG A 27 10.60 -2.71 -11.97
CA ARG A 27 9.93 -3.89 -12.51
C ARG A 27 8.67 -3.54 -13.30
N LEU A 28 7.82 -2.67 -12.77
CA LEU A 28 6.62 -2.22 -13.48
C LEU A 28 6.98 -1.52 -14.79
N ARG A 29 8.00 -0.67 -14.80
CA ARG A 29 8.49 -0.01 -16.02
C ARG A 29 8.96 -1.03 -17.07
N ALA A 30 9.66 -2.09 -16.64
CA ALA A 30 10.11 -3.17 -17.52
C ALA A 30 8.92 -3.99 -18.09
N GLN A 31 7.78 -4.00 -17.43
CA GLN A 31 6.54 -4.66 -17.86
C GLN A 31 5.60 -3.76 -18.69
N GLY A 32 6.07 -2.62 -19.16
CA GLY A 32 5.32 -1.74 -20.05
C GLY A 32 4.71 -0.50 -19.39
N TRP A 33 5.05 -0.20 -18.14
CA TRP A 33 4.57 0.99 -17.40
C TRP A 33 5.52 2.19 -17.51
N ALA A 34 6.30 2.26 -18.59
CA ALA A 34 7.31 3.32 -18.76
C ALA A 34 6.73 4.73 -18.68
N ASP A 35 5.50 4.93 -19.17
CA ASP A 35 4.82 6.22 -19.22
C ASP A 35 4.05 6.57 -17.93
N ALA A 36 3.98 5.67 -16.95
CA ALA A 36 3.33 5.94 -15.68
C ALA A 36 4.15 6.91 -14.82
N ALA A 37 3.48 7.82 -14.14
CA ALA A 37 4.09 8.68 -13.13
C ALA A 37 4.16 7.91 -11.80
N PHE A 38 5.35 7.53 -11.37
CA PHE A 38 5.57 6.89 -10.07
C PHE A 38 5.86 7.92 -8.99
N LEU A 39 5.11 7.84 -7.90
CA LEU A 39 5.22 8.68 -6.71
C LEU A 39 5.74 7.81 -5.56
N ARG A 40 6.92 8.10 -5.05
CA ARG A 40 7.60 7.30 -4.01
C ARG A 40 8.15 8.22 -2.91
N PRO A 41 7.28 8.77 -2.03
CA PRO A 41 7.79 9.57 -0.93
C PRO A 41 8.61 8.72 0.04
N THR A 42 9.64 9.32 0.63
CA THR A 42 10.24 8.82 1.86
C THR A 42 9.54 9.51 3.01
N LEU A 43 8.60 8.79 3.66
CA LEU A 43 7.87 9.31 4.80
C LEU A 43 8.75 9.21 6.06
N GLN A 44 9.16 10.34 6.60
CA GLN A 44 10.15 10.37 7.69
C GLN A 44 9.66 9.68 8.95
N ALA A 45 8.36 9.82 9.28
CA ALA A 45 7.74 9.14 10.41
C ALA A 45 7.86 7.60 10.32
N VAL A 46 7.85 7.05 9.10
CA VAL A 46 7.94 5.61 8.82
C VAL A 46 9.39 5.18 8.61
N HIS A 47 10.19 6.01 7.96
CA HIS A 47 11.60 5.74 7.67
C HIS A 47 12.45 5.69 8.94
N ARG A 48 12.22 6.64 9.85
CA ARG A 48 12.93 6.75 11.13
C ARG A 48 11.95 7.04 12.27
N PRO A 49 11.13 6.04 12.64
CA PRO A 49 10.15 6.24 13.71
C PRO A 49 10.87 6.58 15.02
N ALA A 50 10.36 7.56 15.75
CA ALA A 50 10.89 7.90 17.06
C ALA A 50 10.72 6.72 18.02
N ALA A 51 11.77 6.38 18.77
CA ALA A 51 11.75 5.28 19.71
C ALA A 51 10.60 5.44 20.73
N GLY A 52 9.85 4.37 20.95
CA GLY A 52 8.74 4.35 21.90
C GLY A 52 7.48 5.13 21.46
N LYS A 53 7.46 5.68 20.25
CA LYS A 53 6.26 6.35 19.73
C LYS A 53 5.17 5.33 19.39
N PRO A 54 3.93 5.47 19.90
CA PRO A 54 2.82 4.58 19.55
C PRO A 54 2.55 4.56 18.03
N MET A 55 2.18 3.40 17.50
CA MET A 55 2.00 3.21 16.05
C MET A 55 0.88 4.08 15.46
N ASP A 56 -0.21 4.32 16.20
CA ASP A 56 -1.26 5.24 15.80
C ASP A 56 -0.74 6.68 15.60
N ARG A 57 0.20 7.11 16.43
CA ARG A 57 0.85 8.43 16.31
C ARG A 57 1.82 8.49 15.14
N VAL A 58 2.54 7.39 14.89
CA VAL A 58 3.38 7.26 13.68
C VAL A 58 2.48 7.33 12.43
N PHE A 59 1.33 6.66 12.46
CA PHE A 59 0.38 6.67 11.36
C PHE A 59 -0.14 8.09 11.04
N VAL A 60 -0.59 8.83 12.06
CA VAL A 60 -1.09 10.21 11.87
C VAL A 60 -0.02 11.09 11.22
N GLN A 61 1.21 11.06 11.74
CA GLN A 61 2.29 11.85 11.18
C GLN A 61 2.63 11.44 9.74
N ALA A 62 2.71 10.14 9.46
CA ALA A 62 2.99 9.64 8.12
C ALA A 62 1.86 9.97 7.13
N TRP A 63 0.63 9.97 7.59
CA TRP A 63 -0.53 10.42 6.83
C TRP A 63 -0.42 11.89 6.43
N ASP A 64 -0.06 12.76 7.37
CA ASP A 64 0.15 14.19 7.10
C ASP A 64 1.30 14.40 6.12
N GLU A 65 2.42 13.68 6.28
CA GLU A 65 3.56 13.73 5.34
C GLU A 65 3.15 13.27 3.93
N MET A 66 2.38 12.20 3.82
CA MET A 66 1.88 11.70 2.55
C MET A 66 0.97 12.72 1.86
N ASN A 67 0.03 13.31 2.60
CA ASN A 67 -0.88 14.32 2.06
C ASN A 67 -0.13 15.58 1.63
N ALA A 68 0.84 16.03 2.41
CA ALA A 68 1.71 17.16 2.05
C ALA A 68 2.51 16.87 0.77
N PHE A 69 3.04 15.65 0.63
CA PHE A 69 3.74 15.23 -0.58
C PHE A 69 2.81 15.17 -1.80
N LEU A 70 1.61 14.65 -1.64
CA LEU A 70 0.64 14.56 -2.73
C LEU A 70 0.12 15.95 -3.14
N GLY A 71 -0.12 16.86 -2.20
CA GLY A 71 -0.79 18.12 -2.47
C GLY A 71 -2.16 17.87 -3.13
N PRO A 72 -2.47 18.49 -4.27
CA PRO A 72 -3.73 18.27 -4.98
C PRO A 72 -3.75 17.01 -5.85
N ARG A 73 -2.67 16.23 -5.91
CA ARG A 73 -2.59 15.05 -6.78
C ARG A 73 -3.38 13.89 -6.19
N VAL A 74 -4.19 13.25 -7.02
CA VAL A 74 -4.89 12.00 -6.70
C VAL A 74 -4.28 10.89 -7.56
N PRO A 75 -3.46 9.99 -6.99
CA PRO A 75 -2.93 8.85 -7.73
C PRO A 75 -4.08 7.93 -8.19
N HIS A 76 -3.94 7.29 -9.36
CA HIS A 76 -4.90 6.29 -9.83
C HIS A 76 -4.85 5.00 -9.02
N LEU A 77 -3.64 4.63 -8.65
CA LEU A 77 -3.34 3.41 -7.89
C LEU A 77 -2.45 3.76 -6.69
N THR A 78 -2.71 3.14 -5.56
CA THR A 78 -1.78 3.13 -4.42
C THR A 78 -1.47 1.70 -4.03
N VAL A 79 -0.18 1.41 -3.91
CA VAL A 79 0.32 0.15 -3.37
C VAL A 79 1.14 0.46 -2.13
N GLY A 80 0.86 -0.22 -1.04
CA GLY A 80 1.64 -0.12 0.19
C GLY A 80 1.97 -1.47 0.78
N PHE A 81 3.18 -1.60 1.31
CA PHE A 81 3.66 -2.80 1.97
C PHE A 81 3.88 -2.54 3.46
N SER A 82 3.51 -3.51 4.31
CA SER A 82 3.65 -3.43 5.75
C SER A 82 2.98 -2.15 6.27
N PHE A 83 3.66 -1.29 7.01
CA PHE A 83 3.11 -0.01 7.47
C PHE A 83 2.60 0.87 6.31
N GLY A 84 3.27 0.86 5.16
CA GLY A 84 2.78 1.51 3.94
C GLY A 84 1.43 0.98 3.46
N GLY A 85 1.12 -0.29 3.76
CA GLY A 85 -0.19 -0.89 3.50
C GLY A 85 -1.32 -0.27 4.31
N LEU A 86 -1.05 0.14 5.56
CA LEU A 86 -2.02 0.92 6.35
C LEU A 86 -2.34 2.25 5.65
N LEU A 87 -1.30 2.98 5.25
CA LEU A 87 -1.47 4.26 4.55
C LEU A 87 -2.18 4.10 3.21
N ALA A 88 -1.91 3.01 2.48
CA ALA A 88 -2.54 2.72 1.20
C ALA A 88 -4.07 2.61 1.34
N ALA A 89 -4.56 1.98 2.40
CA ALA A 89 -6.00 1.85 2.67
C ALA A 89 -6.72 3.20 2.73
N PHE A 90 -6.05 4.22 3.22
CA PHE A 90 -6.61 5.57 3.41
C PHE A 90 -6.28 6.53 2.27
N SER A 91 -5.38 6.18 1.35
CA SER A 91 -4.98 7.07 0.26
C SER A 91 -6.18 7.54 -0.56
N PRO A 92 -6.13 8.72 -1.22
CA PRO A 92 -7.23 9.22 -2.03
C PRO A 92 -7.47 8.42 -3.31
N SER A 93 -6.57 7.50 -3.66
CA SER A 93 -6.64 6.70 -4.89
C SER A 93 -7.93 5.88 -4.99
N PRO A 94 -8.55 5.78 -6.17
CA PRO A 94 -9.69 4.90 -6.39
C PRO A 94 -9.31 3.41 -6.25
N LEU A 95 -8.07 3.04 -6.62
CA LEU A 95 -7.59 1.67 -6.49
C LEU A 95 -6.46 1.62 -5.46
N ARG A 96 -6.60 0.73 -4.47
CA ARG A 96 -5.71 0.65 -3.31
C ARG A 96 -5.35 -0.80 -3.02
N LEU A 97 -4.08 -1.08 -2.88
CA LEU A 97 -3.56 -2.40 -2.51
C LEU A 97 -2.73 -2.30 -1.24
N SER A 98 -3.14 -3.02 -0.22
CA SER A 98 -2.44 -3.17 1.05
C SER A 98 -1.84 -4.56 1.14
N VAL A 99 -0.53 -4.66 1.33
CA VAL A 99 0.20 -5.92 1.40
C VAL A 99 0.82 -6.08 2.78
N CYS A 100 0.52 -7.17 3.47
CA CYS A 100 1.07 -7.52 4.78
C CYS A 100 1.01 -6.37 5.80
N ALA A 101 -0.14 -5.71 5.92
CA ALA A 101 -0.27 -4.52 6.76
C ALA A 101 -0.70 -4.87 8.19
N PRO A 102 -0.14 -4.18 9.22
CA PRO A 102 -0.40 -4.46 10.63
C PRO A 102 -1.70 -3.80 11.11
N TRP A 103 -2.85 -4.30 10.68
CA TRP A 103 -4.19 -3.73 10.90
C TRP A 103 -4.55 -3.51 12.37
N ALA A 104 -4.08 -4.39 13.26
CA ALA A 104 -4.37 -4.28 14.69
C ALA A 104 -3.72 -3.05 15.36
N ASP A 105 -2.82 -2.35 14.66
CA ASP A 105 -2.20 -1.11 15.14
C ASP A 105 -3.11 0.12 14.96
N LEU A 106 -4.24 -0.04 14.28
CA LEU A 106 -5.21 1.03 14.04
C LEU A 106 -6.55 0.74 14.72
N PRO A 107 -7.30 1.80 15.13
CA PRO A 107 -8.66 1.65 15.61
C PRO A 107 -9.59 1.04 14.55
N ALA A 108 -10.46 0.11 14.97
CA ALA A 108 -11.37 -0.60 14.07
C ALA A 108 -12.32 0.34 13.30
N ASP A 109 -12.76 1.44 13.90
CA ASP A 109 -13.61 2.44 13.26
C ASP A 109 -12.89 3.17 12.11
N ALA A 110 -11.59 3.38 12.22
CA ALA A 110 -10.79 3.94 11.13
C ALA A 110 -10.73 2.96 9.94
N ILE A 111 -10.51 1.66 10.21
CA ILE A 111 -10.49 0.61 9.18
C ILE A 111 -11.85 0.50 8.50
N GLN A 112 -12.95 0.54 9.27
CA GLN A 112 -14.31 0.54 8.74
C GLN A 112 -14.56 1.73 7.78
N LYS A 113 -14.09 2.93 8.12
CA LYS A 113 -14.19 4.09 7.22
C LYS A 113 -13.40 3.92 5.94
N ALA A 114 -12.20 3.33 5.99
CA ALA A 114 -11.41 3.03 4.80
C ALA A 114 -12.11 2.02 3.88
N SER A 115 -12.77 1.02 4.44
CA SER A 115 -13.47 -0.05 3.69
C SER A 115 -14.77 0.42 3.04
N ALA A 116 -15.39 1.50 3.52
CA ALA A 116 -16.59 2.06 2.91
C ALA A 116 -16.34 2.61 1.49
N ARG A 117 -15.08 2.76 1.08
CA ARG A 117 -14.69 3.16 -0.26
C ARG A 117 -14.33 1.94 -1.09
N GLU A 118 -14.91 1.79 -2.25
CA GLU A 118 -14.59 0.72 -3.21
C GLU A 118 -13.12 0.74 -3.66
N GLY A 119 -12.68 -0.33 -4.32
CA GLY A 119 -11.36 -0.43 -4.94
C GLY A 119 -10.21 -0.72 -3.96
N TRP A 120 -10.50 -1.13 -2.73
CA TRP A 120 -9.48 -1.58 -1.79
C TRP A 120 -9.36 -3.11 -1.77
N ARG A 121 -8.14 -3.62 -1.88
CA ARG A 121 -7.81 -5.05 -1.80
C ARG A 121 -6.68 -5.25 -0.79
N VAL A 122 -6.72 -6.36 -0.08
CA VAL A 122 -5.69 -6.78 0.88
C VAL A 122 -5.03 -8.06 0.42
N LEU A 123 -3.70 -8.12 0.48
CA LEU A 123 -2.89 -9.33 0.34
C LEU A 123 -2.18 -9.61 1.66
N GLN A 124 -2.26 -10.85 2.15
CA GLN A 124 -1.60 -11.27 3.38
C GLN A 124 -0.95 -12.63 3.23
N GLY A 125 0.25 -12.79 3.77
CA GLY A 125 0.95 -14.05 3.84
C GLY A 125 0.55 -14.86 5.07
N GLU A 126 0.26 -16.15 4.91
CA GLU A 126 -0.03 -17.04 6.04
C GLU A 126 1.22 -17.40 6.84
N GLN A 127 2.41 -17.27 6.23
CA GLN A 127 3.71 -17.50 6.86
C GLN A 127 4.37 -16.18 7.33
N ASP A 128 3.64 -15.07 7.33
CA ASP A 128 4.14 -13.80 7.81
C ASP A 128 4.25 -13.82 9.34
N LYS A 129 5.50 -13.76 9.84
CA LYS A 129 5.80 -13.76 11.27
C LYS A 129 6.03 -12.36 11.84
N VAL A 130 6.02 -11.34 11.01
CA VAL A 130 6.15 -9.94 11.41
C VAL A 130 4.77 -9.33 11.60
N VAL A 131 3.89 -9.55 10.62
CA VAL A 131 2.47 -9.22 10.70
C VAL A 131 1.68 -10.52 10.62
N GLU A 132 1.41 -11.09 11.77
CA GLU A 132 0.71 -12.37 11.85
C GLU A 132 -0.72 -12.28 11.28
N PRO A 133 -1.25 -13.36 10.69
CA PRO A 133 -2.62 -13.38 10.13
C PRO A 133 -3.72 -12.96 11.12
N GLY A 134 -3.46 -13.03 12.43
CA GLY A 134 -4.37 -12.52 13.46
C GLY A 134 -4.73 -11.03 13.32
N HIS A 135 -3.87 -10.23 12.69
CA HIS A 135 -4.16 -8.83 12.36
C HIS A 135 -5.38 -8.68 11.42
N LEU A 136 -5.73 -9.71 10.66
CA LEU A 136 -6.88 -9.69 9.75
C LEU A 136 -8.23 -9.66 10.48
N ALA A 137 -8.28 -10.06 11.74
CA ALA A 137 -9.51 -10.15 12.53
C ALA A 137 -10.27 -8.81 12.67
N VAL A 138 -9.57 -7.68 12.47
CA VAL A 138 -10.16 -6.33 12.53
C VAL A 138 -10.67 -5.84 11.17
N LEU A 139 -10.41 -6.59 10.09
CA LEU A 139 -10.87 -6.22 8.75
C LEU A 139 -12.39 -6.48 8.61
N PRO A 140 -13.11 -5.62 7.89
CA PRO A 140 -14.53 -5.80 7.66
C PRO A 140 -14.81 -7.07 6.83
N GLU A 141 -15.92 -7.70 7.12
CA GLU A 141 -16.44 -8.81 6.31
C GLU A 141 -16.73 -8.33 4.87
N GLY A 142 -16.40 -9.17 3.89
CA GLY A 142 -16.62 -8.87 2.47
C GLY A 142 -15.53 -8.02 1.81
N LEU A 143 -14.52 -7.56 2.55
CA LEU A 143 -13.36 -6.91 1.94
C LEU A 143 -12.59 -7.91 1.06
N PRO A 144 -12.24 -7.56 -0.20
CA PRO A 144 -11.43 -8.42 -1.05
C PRO A 144 -10.07 -8.72 -0.40
N LEU A 145 -9.93 -9.92 0.13
CA LEU A 145 -8.74 -10.44 0.81
C LEU A 145 -8.20 -11.64 0.05
N THR A 146 -6.90 -11.64 -0.21
CA THR A 146 -6.17 -12.79 -0.76
C THR A 146 -5.14 -13.25 0.26
N LEU A 147 -5.24 -14.51 0.69
CA LEU A 147 -4.24 -15.17 1.52
C LEU A 147 -3.26 -15.95 0.64
N ASP A 148 -1.97 -15.84 0.93
CA ASP A 148 -0.94 -16.64 0.31
C ASP A 148 -0.41 -17.66 1.31
N PRO A 149 -0.64 -18.98 1.11
CA PRO A 149 -0.16 -20.01 2.01
C PRO A 149 1.36 -20.03 2.23
N SER A 150 2.12 -19.54 1.26
CA SER A 150 3.59 -19.45 1.30
C SER A 150 4.12 -18.03 1.55
N GLY A 151 3.25 -17.03 1.57
CA GLY A 151 3.63 -15.63 1.70
C GLY A 151 4.24 -15.31 3.06
N THR A 152 5.38 -14.63 3.04
CA THR A 152 6.12 -14.15 4.21
C THR A 152 6.09 -12.61 4.25
N HIS A 153 6.80 -11.99 5.22
CA HIS A 153 6.98 -10.52 5.27
C HIS A 153 8.12 -10.03 4.37
N ASP A 154 8.47 -10.79 3.34
CA ASP A 154 9.48 -10.39 2.37
C ASP A 154 8.83 -9.68 1.18
N PHE A 155 9.08 -8.38 1.03
CA PHE A 155 8.51 -7.57 -0.06
C PHE A 155 8.88 -8.12 -1.46
N ASP A 156 10.10 -8.62 -1.62
CA ASP A 156 10.58 -9.12 -2.91
C ASP A 156 9.76 -10.32 -3.40
N ALA A 157 9.30 -11.16 -2.46
CA ALA A 157 8.42 -12.29 -2.77
C ALA A 157 7.02 -11.86 -3.29
N TRP A 158 6.60 -10.62 -3.01
CA TRP A 158 5.31 -10.09 -3.42
C TRP A 158 5.34 -9.34 -4.75
N MET A 159 6.52 -8.98 -5.28
CA MET A 159 6.64 -8.08 -6.44
C MET A 159 5.87 -8.58 -7.67
N GLU A 160 5.92 -9.88 -7.97
CA GLU A 160 5.20 -10.45 -9.12
C GLU A 160 3.69 -10.36 -8.95
N ARG A 161 3.17 -10.63 -7.76
CA ARG A 161 1.74 -10.54 -7.47
C ARG A 161 1.25 -9.11 -7.51
N ILE A 162 2.02 -8.19 -6.94
CA ILE A 162 1.73 -6.76 -6.99
C ILE A 162 1.70 -6.29 -8.43
N ALA A 163 2.69 -6.67 -9.24
CA ALA A 163 2.75 -6.31 -10.65
C ALA A 163 1.56 -6.87 -11.44
N GLY A 164 1.17 -8.12 -11.18
CA GLY A 164 -0.03 -8.72 -11.75
C GLY A 164 -1.30 -7.94 -11.41
N TRP A 165 -1.49 -7.61 -10.12
CA TRP A 165 -2.65 -6.81 -9.68
C TRP A 165 -2.67 -5.42 -10.32
N VAL A 166 -1.53 -4.74 -10.42
CA VAL A 166 -1.42 -3.43 -11.09
C VAL A 166 -1.86 -3.55 -12.55
N GLN A 167 -1.44 -4.61 -13.25
CA GLN A 167 -1.81 -4.86 -14.64
C GLN A 167 -3.32 -5.11 -14.80
N GLU A 168 -3.90 -5.96 -13.94
CA GLU A 168 -5.34 -6.26 -13.94
C GLU A 168 -6.17 -4.99 -13.70
N SER A 169 -5.80 -4.23 -12.68
CA SER A 169 -6.49 -3.00 -12.28
C SER A 169 -6.42 -1.94 -13.37
N TRP A 170 -5.28 -1.82 -14.05
CA TRP A 170 -5.12 -0.90 -15.17
C TRP A 170 -5.96 -1.29 -16.37
N ASN A 171 -5.98 -2.58 -16.72
CA ASN A 171 -6.78 -3.06 -17.83
C ASN A 171 -8.27 -2.80 -17.59
N ALA A 172 -8.76 -3.02 -16.39
CA ALA A 172 -10.13 -2.72 -16.01
C ALA A 172 -10.44 -1.22 -16.11
N PHE A 173 -9.52 -0.35 -15.67
CA PHE A 173 -9.68 1.10 -15.72
C PHE A 173 -9.72 1.67 -17.16
N ARG A 174 -8.99 1.07 -18.11
CA ARG A 174 -8.95 1.53 -19.50
C ARG A 174 -10.22 1.20 -20.29
N VAL A 175 -11.03 0.28 -19.82
CA VAL A 175 -12.24 -0.23 -20.49
C VAL A 175 -13.51 0.45 -19.94
N SER A 176 -13.41 1.10 -18.77
CA SER A 176 -14.49 1.89 -18.15
C SER A 176 -14.49 3.34 -18.65
#